data_e52493c2ad8681ec451e94263bb5d256
#
_entry.id   e52493c2ad8681ec451e94263bb5d256
#
_cell.length_a   1.000
_cell.length_b   1.000
_cell.length_c   1.000
_cell.angle_alpha   90.00
_cell.angle_beta   90.00
_cell.angle_gamma   90.00
#
_symmetry.space_group_name_H-M   'P 1'
#
loop_
_entity.id
_entity.type
_entity.pdbx_description
1 polymer ?
#
loop_
_entity_poly.entity_id
_entity_poly.type
_entity_poly.pdbx_seq_one_letter_code
_entity_poly.pdbx_strand_id
1 'polypeptide(L)'
;MTERCRLYLITPPKLEAKAFAETLRRALGAGDVASLQLRLKDVGDDAIRRAVEILMPIAQRADVAFILNDRPDLAHEMRCDGVHVGQEDASVAEARQILGKNAIVGATCHDSRHLAIEAAEAGADYVA
;
A
#
# COMPACT_ATOMS: atom_id res chain seq x y z
N MET A 1 -14.35 21.58 -10.34
CA MET A 1 -14.29 21.33 -8.88
C MET A 1 -12.92 20.77 -8.54
N THR A 2 -12.25 21.39 -7.59
CA THR A 2 -10.92 20.97 -7.20
C THR A 2 -11.03 19.90 -6.12
N GLU A 3 -10.43 18.74 -6.35
CA GLU A 3 -10.38 17.72 -5.34
C GLU A 3 -9.41 18.13 -4.24
N ARG A 4 -9.78 17.84 -3.00
CA ARG A 4 -8.91 18.12 -1.85
C ARG A 4 -7.82 17.06 -1.78
N CYS A 5 -6.63 17.49 -1.40
CA CYS A 5 -5.56 16.57 -1.08
C CYS A 5 -5.93 15.78 0.18
N ARG A 6 -5.74 14.48 0.14
CA ARG A 6 -6.06 13.56 1.22
C ARG A 6 -4.81 12.90 1.75
N LEU A 7 -4.88 12.32 2.94
CA LEU A 7 -3.72 11.71 3.56
C LEU A 7 -3.47 10.29 3.05
N TYR A 8 -2.21 9.97 2.87
CA TYR A 8 -1.73 8.62 2.61
C TYR A 8 -0.81 8.24 3.77
N LEU A 9 -1.23 7.29 4.60
CA LEU A 9 -0.49 6.88 5.78
C LEU A 9 0.39 5.67 5.47
N ILE A 10 1.54 5.59 6.12
CA ILE A 10 2.46 4.46 6.03
C ILE A 10 2.71 3.95 7.45
N THR A 11 2.62 2.64 7.65
CA THR A 11 2.88 2.05 8.97
C THR A 11 4.36 2.08 9.34
N PRO A 12 4.70 1.97 10.63
CA PRO A 12 6.08 1.66 11.01
C PRO A 12 6.56 0.34 10.40
N PRO A 13 7.87 0.18 10.21
CA PRO A 13 8.41 -1.05 9.60
C PRO A 13 8.27 -2.28 10.50
N LYS A 14 8.04 -2.09 11.79
CA LYS A 14 7.79 -3.16 12.76
C LYS A 14 6.61 -2.75 13.63
N LEU A 15 5.69 -3.68 13.85
CA LEU A 15 4.52 -3.43 14.71
C LEU A 15 3.99 -4.77 15.24
N GLU A 16 3.27 -4.68 16.34
CA GLU A 16 2.44 -5.77 16.83
C GLU A 16 1.02 -5.47 16.34
N ALA A 17 0.47 -6.36 15.49
CA ALA A 17 -0.74 -6.04 14.72
C ALA A 17 -1.96 -5.74 15.61
N LYS A 18 -2.16 -6.50 16.68
CA LYS A 18 -3.31 -6.26 17.56
C LYS A 18 -3.21 -4.95 18.32
N ALA A 19 -2.01 -4.61 18.81
CA ALA A 19 -1.76 -3.34 19.50
C ALA A 19 -1.88 -2.17 18.51
N PHE A 20 -1.35 -2.33 17.32
CA PHE A 20 -1.41 -1.30 16.28
C PHE A 20 -2.84 -1.05 15.78
N ALA A 21 -3.71 -2.05 15.84
CA ALA A 21 -5.11 -1.91 15.43
C ALA A 21 -5.79 -0.73 16.12
N GLU A 22 -5.55 -0.54 17.41
CA GLU A 22 -6.13 0.57 18.15
C GLU A 22 -5.56 1.91 17.69
N THR A 23 -4.24 1.98 17.49
CA THR A 23 -3.57 3.16 16.94
C THR A 23 -4.13 3.51 15.57
N LEU A 24 -4.35 2.49 14.72
CA LEU A 24 -4.91 2.68 13.38
C LEU A 24 -6.33 3.26 13.46
N ARG A 25 -7.18 2.72 14.31
CA ARG A 25 -8.55 3.23 14.47
C ARG A 25 -8.54 4.71 14.84
N ARG A 26 -7.68 5.11 15.76
CA ARG A 26 -7.53 6.52 16.17
C ARG A 26 -7.05 7.39 15.00
N ALA A 27 -6.05 6.93 14.27
CA ALA A 27 -5.50 7.68 13.14
C ALA A 27 -6.55 7.89 12.05
N LEU A 28 -7.31 6.84 11.71
CA LEU A 28 -8.35 6.92 10.69
C LEU A 28 -9.51 7.82 11.12
N GLY A 29 -9.78 7.92 12.42
CA GLY A 29 -10.81 8.81 12.96
C GLY A 29 -10.37 10.27 13.09
N ALA A 30 -9.08 10.55 12.97
CA ALA A 30 -8.53 11.87 13.22
C ALA A 30 -8.42 12.77 11.99
N GLY A 31 -8.57 12.22 10.78
CA GLY A 31 -8.41 13.01 9.57
C GLY A 31 -8.96 12.29 8.34
N ASP A 32 -8.88 12.96 7.20
CA ASP A 32 -9.32 12.41 5.91
C ASP A 32 -8.23 11.58 5.28
N VAL A 33 -8.20 10.29 5.63
CA VAL A 33 -7.24 9.33 5.12
C VAL A 33 -7.82 8.61 3.91
N ALA A 34 -7.12 8.64 2.79
CA ALA A 34 -7.51 7.95 1.56
C ALA A 34 -6.91 6.56 1.46
N SER A 35 -5.66 6.40 1.90
CA SER A 35 -4.90 5.16 1.74
C SER A 35 -4.01 4.90 2.94
N LEU A 36 -3.79 3.61 3.21
CA LEU A 36 -2.84 3.13 4.20
C LEU A 36 -1.92 2.11 3.54
N GLN A 37 -0.62 2.32 3.67
CA GLN A 37 0.38 1.35 3.24
C GLN A 37 0.88 0.56 4.44
N LEU A 38 0.73 -0.76 4.40
CA LEU A 38 1.37 -1.67 5.34
C LEU A 38 2.80 -1.92 4.86
N ARG A 39 3.77 -1.36 5.57
CA ARG A 39 5.18 -1.42 5.19
C ARG A 39 6.00 -2.10 6.28
N LEU A 40 5.93 -3.44 6.31
CA LEU A 40 6.73 -4.23 7.23
C LEU A 40 8.07 -4.58 6.58
N LYS A 41 9.14 -4.54 7.37
CA LYS A 41 10.50 -4.86 6.93
C LYS A 41 11.08 -5.95 7.82
N ASP A 42 11.86 -6.85 7.22
CA ASP A 42 12.58 -7.92 7.93
C ASP A 42 11.65 -8.83 8.74
N VAL A 43 10.50 -9.15 8.18
CA VAL A 43 9.53 -10.08 8.77
C VAL A 43 9.15 -11.15 7.75
N GLY A 44 8.72 -12.31 8.26
CA GLY A 44 8.30 -13.41 7.39
C GLY A 44 6.92 -13.22 6.79
N ASP A 45 6.58 -14.03 5.81
CA ASP A 45 5.32 -13.95 5.10
C ASP A 45 4.11 -14.14 6.00
N ASP A 46 4.20 -15.04 6.98
CA ASP A 46 3.08 -15.28 7.91
C ASP A 46 2.80 -14.07 8.79
N ALA A 47 3.83 -13.33 9.18
CA ALA A 47 3.65 -12.10 9.94
C ALA A 47 2.97 -11.03 9.08
N ILE A 48 3.30 -10.96 7.79
CA ILE A 48 2.63 -10.05 6.85
C ILE A 48 1.17 -10.44 6.70
N ARG A 49 0.87 -11.72 6.47
CA ARG A 49 -0.51 -12.22 6.34
C ARG A 49 -1.34 -11.89 7.57
N ARG A 50 -0.78 -12.14 8.75
CA ARG A 50 -1.46 -11.85 10.01
C ARG A 50 -1.77 -10.36 10.16
N ALA A 51 -0.82 -9.50 9.83
CA ALA A 51 -1.04 -8.05 9.89
C ALA A 51 -2.13 -7.61 8.92
N VAL A 52 -2.15 -8.14 7.70
CA VAL A 52 -3.20 -7.86 6.73
C VAL A 52 -4.56 -8.30 7.28
N GLU A 53 -4.66 -9.51 7.81
CA GLU A 53 -5.91 -10.04 8.36
C GLU A 53 -6.50 -9.16 9.47
N ILE A 54 -5.64 -8.56 10.29
CA ILE A 54 -6.07 -7.72 11.41
C ILE A 54 -6.34 -6.28 10.96
N LEU A 55 -5.48 -5.71 10.13
CA LEU A 55 -5.52 -4.27 9.81
C LEU A 55 -6.37 -3.91 8.60
N MET A 56 -6.40 -4.77 7.58
CA MET A 56 -7.15 -4.47 6.36
C MET A 56 -8.63 -4.25 6.59
N PRO A 57 -9.33 -5.09 7.40
CA PRO A 57 -10.75 -4.84 7.68
C PRO A 57 -11.02 -3.49 8.34
N ILE A 58 -10.10 -3.04 9.20
CA ILE A 58 -10.23 -1.74 9.87
C ILE A 58 -10.16 -0.60 8.84
N ALA A 59 -9.19 -0.67 7.94
CA ALA A 59 -9.03 0.31 6.87
C ALA A 59 -10.25 0.32 5.94
N GLN A 60 -10.69 -0.85 5.49
CA GLN A 60 -11.80 -0.98 4.53
C GLN A 60 -13.13 -0.52 5.12
N ARG A 61 -13.38 -0.75 6.39
CA ARG A 61 -14.57 -0.23 7.07
C ARG A 61 -14.60 1.30 7.13
N ALA A 62 -13.43 1.92 7.12
CA ALA A 62 -13.30 3.37 7.11
C ALA A 62 -13.22 3.95 5.68
N ASP A 63 -13.44 3.11 4.66
CA ASP A 63 -13.32 3.48 3.25
C ASP A 63 -11.91 3.96 2.88
N VAL A 64 -10.90 3.30 3.46
CA VAL A 64 -9.48 3.58 3.23
C VAL A 64 -8.88 2.44 2.42
N ALA A 65 -8.21 2.76 1.31
CA ALA A 65 -7.55 1.78 0.47
C ALA A 65 -6.37 1.16 1.23
N PHE A 66 -6.26 -0.16 1.18
CA PHE A 66 -5.19 -0.90 1.85
C PHE A 66 -4.15 -1.34 0.83
N ILE A 67 -2.94 -0.80 0.98
CA ILE A 67 -1.83 -1.00 0.05
C ILE A 67 -0.75 -1.82 0.77
N LEU A 68 -0.29 -2.90 0.13
CA LEU A 68 0.80 -3.72 0.68
C LEU A 68 2.13 -3.31 0.03
N ASN A 69 3.17 -3.16 0.84
CA ASN A 69 4.50 -2.80 0.34
C ASN A 69 5.24 -4.03 -0.20
N ASP A 70 5.93 -3.91 -1.32
CA ASP A 70 6.92 -4.83 -1.90
C ASP A 70 6.40 -6.15 -2.48
N ARG A 71 5.24 -6.65 -2.09
CA ARG A 71 4.83 -8.03 -2.33
C ARG A 71 3.52 -8.14 -3.11
N PRO A 72 3.58 -8.02 -4.46
CA PRO A 72 2.35 -8.19 -5.27
C PRO A 72 1.72 -9.57 -5.14
N ASP A 73 2.52 -10.61 -4.93
CA ASP A 73 2.03 -11.97 -4.71
C ASP A 73 1.12 -12.06 -3.47
N LEU A 74 1.58 -11.53 -2.34
CA LEU A 74 0.78 -11.51 -1.11
C LEU A 74 -0.39 -10.54 -1.19
N ALA A 75 -0.22 -9.41 -1.86
CA ALA A 75 -1.30 -8.48 -2.09
C ALA A 75 -2.45 -9.14 -2.86
N HIS A 76 -2.12 -9.94 -3.86
CA HIS A 76 -3.10 -10.70 -4.63
C HIS A 76 -3.75 -11.79 -3.77
N GLU A 77 -2.95 -12.58 -3.08
CA GLU A 77 -3.42 -13.65 -2.20
C GLU A 77 -4.39 -13.14 -1.15
N MET A 78 -4.04 -12.02 -0.51
CA MET A 78 -4.82 -11.44 0.59
C MET A 78 -5.91 -10.47 0.14
N ARG A 79 -6.04 -10.24 -1.15
CA ARG A 79 -7.04 -9.33 -1.75
C ARG A 79 -6.90 -7.89 -1.25
N CYS A 80 -5.68 -7.43 -1.11
CA CYS A 80 -5.42 -6.02 -0.81
C CYS A 80 -5.90 -5.13 -1.97
N ASP A 81 -6.16 -3.85 -1.68
CA ASP A 81 -6.60 -2.92 -2.71
C ASP A 81 -5.49 -2.58 -3.71
N GLY A 82 -4.24 -2.74 -3.29
CA GLY A 82 -3.12 -2.51 -4.18
C GLY A 82 -1.78 -2.87 -3.57
N VAL A 83 -0.73 -2.52 -4.29
CA VAL A 83 0.65 -2.76 -3.91
C VAL A 83 1.50 -1.52 -4.20
N HIS A 84 2.53 -1.31 -3.38
CA HIS A 84 3.53 -0.28 -3.60
C HIS A 84 4.89 -0.93 -3.77
N VAL A 85 5.57 -0.68 -4.89
CA VAL A 85 6.85 -1.29 -5.21
C VAL A 85 7.97 -0.25 -5.27
N GLY A 86 9.15 -0.64 -4.78
CA GLY A 86 10.36 0.16 -4.91
C GLY A 86 11.16 -0.26 -6.16
N GLN A 87 12.32 0.38 -6.35
CA GLN A 87 13.14 0.13 -7.54
C GLN A 87 13.83 -1.24 -7.54
N GLU A 88 14.00 -1.84 -6.36
CA GLU A 88 14.64 -3.15 -6.19
C GLU A 88 13.64 -4.30 -6.04
N ASP A 89 12.36 -3.99 -6.08
CA ASP A 89 11.28 -4.98 -5.92
C ASP A 89 10.75 -5.42 -7.28
N ALA A 90 9.59 -6.07 -7.28
CA ALA A 90 8.90 -6.38 -8.53
C ALA A 90 8.63 -5.08 -9.31
N SER A 91 8.69 -5.14 -10.62
CA SER A 91 8.40 -3.99 -11.46
C SER A 91 6.92 -3.62 -11.43
N VAL A 92 6.60 -2.40 -11.83
CA VAL A 92 5.20 -1.97 -12.00
C VAL A 92 4.47 -2.89 -12.98
N ALA A 93 5.12 -3.25 -14.08
CA ALA A 93 4.53 -4.14 -15.08
C ALA A 93 4.21 -5.52 -14.50
N GLU A 94 5.12 -6.10 -13.71
CA GLU A 94 4.90 -7.38 -13.04
C GLU A 94 3.77 -7.29 -12.01
N ALA A 95 3.75 -6.22 -11.20
CA ALA A 95 2.69 -6.00 -10.22
C ALA A 95 1.33 -5.89 -10.90
N ARG A 96 1.28 -5.15 -11.98
CA ARG A 96 0.04 -4.98 -12.77
C ARG A 96 -0.43 -6.30 -13.37
N GLN A 97 0.50 -7.12 -13.84
CA GLN A 97 0.18 -8.44 -14.38
C GLN A 97 -0.41 -9.37 -13.32
N ILE A 98 0.13 -9.33 -12.10
CA ILE A 98 -0.35 -10.16 -10.98
C ILE A 98 -1.70 -9.68 -10.46
N LEU A 99 -1.86 -8.38 -10.27
CA LEU A 99 -3.04 -7.79 -9.61
C LEU A 99 -4.16 -7.39 -10.56
N GLY A 100 -3.84 -7.17 -11.84
CA GLY A 100 -4.82 -6.74 -12.82
C GLY A 100 -4.96 -5.23 -12.90
N LYS A 101 -5.84 -4.80 -13.82
CA LYS A 101 -5.98 -3.38 -14.18
C LYS A 101 -6.73 -2.54 -13.15
N ASN A 102 -7.51 -3.18 -12.26
CA ASN A 102 -8.35 -2.47 -11.31
C ASN A 102 -7.67 -2.26 -9.95
N ALA A 103 -6.55 -2.92 -9.69
CA ALA A 103 -5.81 -2.73 -8.46
C ALA A 103 -5.01 -1.43 -8.50
N ILE A 104 -4.68 -0.91 -7.32
CA ILE A 104 -3.83 0.27 -7.20
C ILE A 104 -2.38 -0.19 -7.21
N VAL A 105 -1.57 0.40 -8.09
CA VAL A 105 -0.12 0.14 -8.13
C VAL A 105 0.62 1.46 -8.01
N GLY A 106 1.42 1.57 -6.97
CA GLY A 106 2.28 2.73 -6.76
C GLY A 106 3.76 2.35 -6.83
N ALA A 107 4.61 3.32 -7.12
CA ALA A 107 6.04 3.09 -7.25
C ALA A 107 6.87 4.21 -6.64
N THR A 108 7.92 3.80 -5.90
CA THR A 108 8.92 4.73 -5.42
C THR A 108 9.91 5.06 -6.53
N CYS A 109 10.03 6.32 -6.87
CA CYS A 109 10.89 6.80 -7.94
C CYS A 109 11.97 7.76 -7.43
N HIS A 110 12.06 7.95 -6.13
CA HIS A 110 12.99 8.84 -5.46
C HIS A 110 12.90 10.27 -6.03
N ASP A 111 14.00 10.87 -6.42
CA ASP A 111 14.02 12.19 -7.04
C ASP A 111 14.19 12.15 -8.57
N SER A 112 13.96 10.98 -9.17
CA SER A 112 14.18 10.77 -10.60
C SER A 112 12.90 11.01 -11.40
N ARG A 113 12.90 12.05 -12.20
CA ARG A 113 11.83 12.31 -13.18
C ARG A 113 11.71 11.17 -14.19
N HIS A 114 12.85 10.65 -14.64
CA HIS A 114 12.90 9.54 -15.60
C HIS A 114 12.20 8.29 -15.05
N LEU A 115 12.52 7.90 -13.81
CA LEU A 115 11.89 6.73 -13.18
C LEU A 115 10.38 6.94 -13.00
N ALA A 116 9.96 8.16 -12.67
CA ALA A 116 8.53 8.47 -12.52
C ALA A 116 7.79 8.34 -13.86
N ILE A 117 8.38 8.81 -14.95
CA ILE A 117 7.78 8.68 -16.29
C ILE A 117 7.70 7.21 -16.70
N GLU A 118 8.76 6.45 -16.48
CA GLU A 118 8.76 5.02 -16.78
C GLU A 118 7.68 4.26 -15.99
N ALA A 119 7.56 4.56 -14.69
CA ALA A 119 6.53 3.93 -13.86
C ALA A 119 5.13 4.26 -14.36
N ALA A 120 4.86 5.51 -14.71
CA ALA A 120 3.58 5.92 -15.26
C ALA A 120 3.26 5.21 -16.57
N GLU A 121 4.23 5.12 -17.47
CA GLU A 121 4.07 4.43 -18.75
C GLU A 121 3.85 2.92 -18.58
N ALA A 122 4.41 2.34 -17.52
CA ALA A 122 4.22 0.92 -17.19
C ALA A 122 2.88 0.64 -16.51
N GLY A 123 2.10 1.66 -16.17
CA GLY A 123 0.77 1.51 -15.61
C GLY A 123 0.64 1.80 -14.12
N ALA A 124 1.58 2.52 -13.51
CA ALA A 124 1.44 2.95 -12.12
C ALA A 124 0.30 3.96 -11.98
N ASP A 125 -0.44 3.85 -10.88
CA ASP A 125 -1.50 4.81 -10.56
C ASP A 125 -0.95 6.05 -9.88
N TYR A 126 0.18 5.91 -9.17
CA TYR A 126 0.86 7.03 -8.54
C TYR A 126 2.36 6.72 -8.39
N VAL A 127 3.14 7.76 -8.18
CA VAL A 127 4.59 7.69 -7.93
C VAL A 127 4.95 8.47 -6.68
N ALA A 128 6.07 8.08 -6.06
CA ALA A 128 6.57 8.71 -4.85
C ALA A 128 8.08 8.90 -4.91
#